data_c59b7c4c3f106ae4cd67e0bfc54171f2
#
_entry.id   c59b7c4c3f106ae4cd67e0bfc54171f2
#
_cell.length_a   1.000
_cell.length_b   1.000
_cell.length_c   1.000
_cell.angle_alpha   90.00
_cell.angle_beta   90.00
_cell.angle_gamma   90.00
#
_symmetry.space_group_name_H-M   'P 1'
#
loop_
_entity.id
_entity.type
_entity.pdbx_description
1 polymer ?
#
loop_
_entity_poly.entity_id
_entity_poly.type
_entity_poly.pdbx_seq_one_letter_code
_entity_poly.pdbx_strand_id
1 'polypeptide(L)'
;MDESGKKTNWKAIAAVALVVLLAVSFFKIAELSDAVENLQRENTSLSSSIQALHDDIQSIYNNVDAKLKEQASLVAGVDFKIGDISDDMKSVELALTVVPKLVSDDMEVTVSVDGKTVPLTRNGSEFTGSVAVGLFVDYNQWPLLSIKSAEGTKTEYLDSVDVSYLFSRHLPSLYADMSASSTLKNGKLQVDAGFSVESKPANSNSPITFVSFTLIEEINGEEISRSDITDEVRKSGNSYNTQYIKSFEMSQEDELKIYVIAEDTLGYIHKTLAHFWVQSEDGAVAEAVFGGELIYDKDGNLLYGEKELWG
;
A
#
# COMPACT_ATOMS: atom_id res chain seq x y z
N MET A 1 -22.39 7.32 104.43
CA MET A 1 -21.86 8.15 103.40
C MET A 1 -21.25 7.24 102.34
N ASP A 2 -21.92 6.98 101.33
CA ASP A 2 -21.59 6.00 100.30
C ASP A 2 -21.03 6.76 99.06
N GLU A 3 -19.70 6.72 98.86
CA GLU A 3 -19.03 7.29 97.75
C GLU A 3 -18.91 6.25 96.63
N SER A 4 -19.96 6.09 95.88
CA SER A 4 -19.93 5.32 94.67
C SER A 4 -19.20 6.09 93.58
N GLY A 5 -17.90 5.94 93.53
CA GLY A 5 -17.05 6.47 92.44
C GLY A 5 -17.46 5.88 91.08
N LYS A 6 -18.15 6.65 90.26
CA LYS A 6 -18.42 6.30 88.84
C LYS A 6 -17.11 6.04 88.13
N LYS A 7 -16.71 4.80 87.94
CA LYS A 7 -15.61 4.41 87.03
C LYS A 7 -15.98 4.79 85.62
N THR A 8 -15.53 5.93 85.18
CA THR A 8 -15.68 6.38 83.81
C THR A 8 -15.06 5.33 82.88
N ASN A 9 -15.90 4.78 82.02
CA ASN A 9 -15.51 3.67 81.15
C ASN A 9 -14.69 4.17 79.96
N TRP A 10 -13.39 4.52 80.24
CA TRP A 10 -12.44 5.11 79.31
C TRP A 10 -12.31 4.33 78.01
N LYS A 11 -12.48 3.02 78.07
CA LYS A 11 -12.46 2.15 76.87
C LYS A 11 -13.65 2.44 75.92
N ALA A 12 -14.82 2.73 76.49
CA ALA A 12 -16.00 3.07 75.72
C ALA A 12 -15.88 4.44 75.02
N ILE A 13 -15.28 5.42 75.74
CA ILE A 13 -15.02 6.75 75.19
C ILE A 13 -13.99 6.67 74.07
N ALA A 14 -12.91 5.90 74.23
CA ALA A 14 -11.91 5.67 73.21
C ALA A 14 -12.46 4.96 71.96
N ALA A 15 -13.35 3.97 72.13
CA ALA A 15 -14.02 3.28 71.04
C ALA A 15 -14.98 4.23 70.22
N VAL A 16 -15.73 5.06 70.92
CA VAL A 16 -16.58 6.08 70.25
C VAL A 16 -15.74 7.10 69.52
N ALA A 17 -14.64 7.59 70.08
CA ALA A 17 -13.75 8.53 69.41
C ALA A 17 -13.13 7.91 68.15
N LEU A 18 -12.72 6.60 68.18
CA LEU A 18 -12.20 5.89 67.02
C LEU A 18 -13.24 5.76 65.91
N VAL A 19 -14.50 5.44 66.25
CA VAL A 19 -15.60 5.35 65.27
C VAL A 19 -15.89 6.71 64.61
N VAL A 20 -15.86 7.79 65.40
CA VAL A 20 -16.04 9.14 64.84
C VAL A 20 -14.88 9.53 63.89
N LEU A 21 -13.64 9.21 64.26
CA LEU A 21 -12.47 9.42 63.40
C LEU A 21 -12.55 8.64 62.10
N LEU A 22 -12.97 7.35 62.17
CA LEU A 22 -13.18 6.54 60.94
C LEU A 22 -14.28 7.10 60.05
N ALA A 23 -15.41 7.53 60.67
CA ALA A 23 -16.47 8.14 59.89
C ALA A 23 -16.05 9.43 59.18
N VAL A 24 -15.31 10.31 59.86
CA VAL A 24 -14.78 11.55 59.27
C VAL A 24 -13.75 11.22 58.15
N SER A 25 -12.92 10.21 58.35
CA SER A 25 -11.98 9.77 57.31
C SER A 25 -12.70 9.22 56.08
N PHE A 26 -13.78 8.44 56.25
CA PHE A 26 -14.60 7.95 55.15
C PHE A 26 -15.21 9.08 54.35
N PHE A 27 -15.80 10.10 55.05
CA PHE A 27 -16.34 11.26 54.36
C PHE A 27 -15.27 12.03 53.57
N LYS A 28 -14.09 12.21 54.13
CA LYS A 28 -12.99 12.88 53.43
C LYS A 28 -12.48 12.07 52.24
N ILE A 29 -12.44 10.75 52.31
CA ILE A 29 -12.06 9.89 51.19
C ILE A 29 -13.10 9.99 50.07
N ALA A 30 -14.41 9.99 50.40
CA ALA A 30 -15.47 10.16 49.38
C ALA A 30 -15.35 11.52 48.69
N GLU A 31 -15.19 12.62 49.46
CA GLU A 31 -15.02 13.98 48.90
C GLU A 31 -13.76 14.07 47.98
N LEU A 32 -12.64 13.43 48.38
CA LEU A 32 -11.45 13.38 47.55
C LEU A 32 -11.66 12.52 46.27
N SER A 33 -12.40 11.41 46.36
CA SER A 33 -12.74 10.57 45.22
C SER A 33 -13.55 11.34 44.17
N ASP A 34 -14.57 12.07 44.62
CA ASP A 34 -15.37 12.92 43.73
C ASP A 34 -14.56 14.03 43.09
N ALA A 35 -13.64 14.64 43.84
CA ALA A 35 -12.75 15.67 43.32
C ALA A 35 -11.76 15.10 42.24
N VAL A 36 -11.23 13.91 42.47
CA VAL A 36 -10.36 13.21 41.53
C VAL A 36 -11.13 12.85 40.25
N GLU A 37 -12.36 12.33 40.39
CA GLU A 37 -13.19 12.02 39.21
C GLU A 37 -13.53 13.26 38.38
N ASN A 38 -13.85 14.37 39.04
CA ASN A 38 -14.09 15.64 38.34
C ASN A 38 -12.83 16.16 37.61
N LEU A 39 -11.65 16.09 38.25
CA LEU A 39 -10.39 16.47 37.61
C LEU A 39 -10.05 15.53 36.43
N GLN A 40 -10.36 14.25 36.52
CA GLN A 40 -10.20 13.31 35.40
C GLN A 40 -11.11 13.68 34.23
N ARG A 41 -12.38 14.01 34.50
CA ARG A 41 -13.31 14.46 33.46
C ARG A 41 -12.86 15.75 32.78
N GLU A 42 -12.41 16.73 33.58
CA GLU A 42 -11.86 17.99 33.05
C GLU A 42 -10.61 17.73 32.21
N ASN A 43 -9.69 16.89 32.66
CA ASN A 43 -8.47 16.54 31.92
C ASN A 43 -8.80 15.84 30.60
N THR A 44 -9.76 14.91 30.59
CA THR A 44 -10.23 14.24 29.38
C THR A 44 -10.86 15.27 28.41
N SER A 45 -11.67 16.20 28.92
CA SER A 45 -12.31 17.26 28.12
C SER A 45 -11.26 18.21 27.52
N LEU A 46 -10.25 18.62 28.32
CA LEU A 46 -9.14 19.44 27.86
C LEU A 46 -8.32 18.72 26.80
N SER A 47 -8.02 17.43 27.00
CA SER A 47 -7.29 16.61 26.02
C SER A 47 -8.03 16.51 24.68
N SER A 48 -9.36 16.30 24.73
CA SER A 48 -10.20 16.28 23.54
C SER A 48 -10.23 17.65 22.83
N SER A 49 -10.26 18.74 23.60
CA SER A 49 -10.24 20.10 23.04
C SER A 49 -8.89 20.43 22.40
N ILE A 50 -7.78 19.99 23.00
CA ILE A 50 -6.44 20.15 22.43
C ILE A 50 -6.33 19.36 21.12
N GLN A 51 -6.86 18.12 21.05
CA GLN A 51 -6.86 17.33 19.84
C GLN A 51 -7.67 18.03 18.73
N ALA A 52 -8.88 18.52 19.04
CA ALA A 52 -9.69 19.24 18.06
C ALA A 52 -9.00 20.50 17.54
N LEU A 53 -8.32 21.27 18.42
CA LEU A 53 -7.53 22.44 18.01
C LEU A 53 -6.34 22.04 17.13
N HIS A 54 -5.71 20.90 17.41
CA HIS A 54 -4.62 20.38 16.58
C HIS A 54 -5.11 20.04 15.15
N ASP A 55 -6.26 19.37 15.07
CA ASP A 55 -6.88 19.00 13.80
C ASP A 55 -7.31 20.25 13.00
N ASP A 56 -7.86 21.26 13.68
CA ASP A 56 -8.22 22.55 13.07
C ASP A 56 -6.98 23.27 12.52
N ILE A 57 -5.89 23.35 13.30
CA ILE A 57 -4.63 23.94 12.87
C ILE A 57 -4.08 23.20 11.65
N GLN A 58 -4.06 21.87 11.66
CA GLN A 58 -3.62 21.07 10.52
C GLN A 58 -4.47 21.34 9.27
N SER A 59 -5.78 21.44 9.44
CA SER A 59 -6.71 21.81 8.36
C SER A 59 -6.42 23.20 7.78
N ILE A 60 -6.14 24.18 8.65
CA ILE A 60 -5.77 25.54 8.22
C ILE A 60 -4.46 25.52 7.42
N TYR A 61 -3.42 24.83 7.92
CA TYR A 61 -2.15 24.70 7.20
C TYR A 61 -2.34 24.06 5.82
N ASN A 62 -3.10 22.97 5.72
CA ASN A 62 -3.38 22.32 4.45
C ASN A 62 -4.13 23.24 3.48
N ASN A 63 -5.10 24.01 3.97
CA ASN A 63 -5.85 24.96 3.16
C ASN A 63 -4.99 26.13 2.67
N VAL A 64 -4.12 26.65 3.54
CA VAL A 64 -3.19 27.75 3.17
C VAL A 64 -2.17 27.25 2.13
N ASP A 65 -1.59 26.07 2.35
CA ASP A 65 -0.63 25.46 1.40
C ASP A 65 -1.28 25.21 0.03
N ALA A 66 -2.49 24.64 0.02
CA ALA A 66 -3.26 24.43 -1.22
C ALA A 66 -3.53 25.76 -1.97
N LYS A 67 -3.92 26.82 -1.25
CA LYS A 67 -4.13 28.14 -1.87
C LYS A 67 -2.85 28.80 -2.36
N LEU A 68 -1.74 28.64 -1.65
CA LEU A 68 -0.45 29.13 -2.12
C LEU A 68 0.01 28.39 -3.38
N LYS A 69 -0.14 27.07 -3.43
CA LYS A 69 0.13 26.26 -4.63
C LYS A 69 -0.76 26.69 -5.80
N GLU A 70 -2.06 26.82 -5.55
CA GLU A 70 -3.00 27.32 -6.57
C GLU A 70 -2.58 28.70 -7.10
N GLN A 71 -2.17 29.63 -6.26
CA GLN A 71 -1.72 30.96 -6.69
C GLN A 71 -0.40 30.93 -7.46
N ALA A 72 0.53 30.08 -7.03
CA ALA A 72 1.84 29.94 -7.67
C ALA A 72 1.78 29.18 -9.00
N SER A 73 0.77 28.34 -9.22
CA SER A 73 0.61 27.56 -10.43
C SER A 73 0.53 28.45 -11.68
N LEU A 74 1.14 28.02 -12.77
CA LEU A 74 1.10 28.65 -14.08
C LEU A 74 -0.22 28.39 -14.82
N VAL A 75 -0.98 27.38 -14.39
CA VAL A 75 -2.20 26.95 -15.04
C VAL A 75 -3.44 27.26 -14.22
N ALA A 76 -4.54 27.57 -14.91
CA ALA A 76 -5.87 27.70 -14.33
C ALA A 76 -6.58 26.34 -14.26
N GLY A 77 -6.16 25.39 -15.09
CA GLY A 77 -6.68 24.03 -15.11
C GLY A 77 -5.86 23.11 -15.99
N VAL A 78 -5.88 21.83 -15.62
CA VAL A 78 -5.32 20.74 -16.40
C VAL A 78 -6.34 19.61 -16.42
N ASP A 79 -6.63 19.11 -17.61
CA ASP A 79 -7.41 17.89 -17.82
C ASP A 79 -6.56 16.88 -18.56
N PHE A 80 -6.74 15.59 -18.25
CA PHE A 80 -5.98 14.53 -18.89
C PHE A 80 -6.80 13.26 -19.08
N LYS A 81 -6.43 12.50 -20.08
CA LYS A 81 -7.00 11.19 -20.36
C LYS A 81 -5.91 10.22 -20.72
N ILE A 82 -5.88 9.09 -20.02
CA ILE A 82 -5.03 7.94 -20.36
C ILE A 82 -5.81 7.09 -21.35
N GLY A 83 -5.24 6.89 -22.54
CA GLY A 83 -5.79 6.06 -23.60
C GLY A 83 -5.53 4.57 -23.41
N ASP A 84 -5.81 3.80 -24.43
CA ASP A 84 -5.53 2.36 -24.47
C ASP A 84 -4.03 2.09 -24.70
N ILE A 85 -3.62 0.84 -24.47
CA ILE A 85 -2.26 0.39 -24.79
C ILE A 85 -2.04 0.49 -26.30
N SER A 86 -0.88 1.02 -26.69
CA SER A 86 -0.46 1.14 -28.08
C SER A 86 -0.26 -0.22 -28.77
N ASP A 87 -0.26 -0.23 -30.09
CA ASP A 87 -0.07 -1.45 -30.90
C ASP A 87 1.27 -2.14 -30.64
N ASP A 88 2.30 -1.39 -30.20
CA ASP A 88 3.60 -1.93 -29.79
C ASP A 88 3.59 -2.55 -28.38
N MET A 89 2.46 -2.45 -27.67
CA MET A 89 2.22 -2.95 -26.32
C MET A 89 3.17 -2.38 -25.24
N LYS A 90 3.88 -1.28 -25.50
CA LYS A 90 4.91 -0.73 -24.62
C LYS A 90 4.55 0.61 -24.02
N SER A 91 3.52 1.28 -24.56
CA SER A 91 3.14 2.62 -24.15
C SER A 91 1.62 2.79 -24.15
N VAL A 92 1.19 3.86 -23.51
CA VAL A 92 -0.19 4.38 -23.55
C VAL A 92 -0.16 5.82 -24.02
N GLU A 93 -1.23 6.28 -24.68
CA GLU A 93 -1.37 7.67 -25.06
C GLU A 93 -1.87 8.48 -23.87
N LEU A 94 -1.12 9.49 -23.45
CA LEU A 94 -1.55 10.50 -22.49
C LEU A 94 -2.01 11.74 -23.28
N ALA A 95 -3.31 11.95 -23.39
CA ALA A 95 -3.88 13.17 -23.91
C ALA A 95 -4.01 14.22 -22.82
N LEU A 96 -3.59 15.46 -23.10
CA LEU A 96 -3.55 16.56 -22.15
C LEU A 96 -4.26 17.79 -22.72
N THR A 97 -5.00 18.48 -21.85
CA THR A 97 -5.55 19.81 -22.07
C THR A 97 -5.10 20.72 -20.95
N VAL A 98 -4.36 21.77 -21.27
CA VAL A 98 -3.80 22.72 -20.32
C VAL A 98 -4.40 24.09 -20.57
N VAL A 99 -4.87 24.75 -19.52
CA VAL A 99 -5.37 26.13 -19.55
C VAL A 99 -4.43 27.02 -18.75
N PRO A 100 -3.50 27.74 -19.40
CA PRO A 100 -2.63 28.70 -18.69
C PRO A 100 -3.44 29.85 -18.05
N LYS A 101 -2.99 30.37 -16.91
CA LYS A 101 -3.59 31.54 -16.26
C LYS A 101 -3.43 32.82 -17.08
N LEU A 102 -2.35 32.94 -17.81
CA LEU A 102 -2.07 34.05 -18.71
C LEU A 102 -1.82 33.48 -20.10
N VAL A 103 -2.45 34.06 -21.09
CA VAL A 103 -2.30 33.65 -22.50
C VAL A 103 -1.84 34.85 -23.31
N SER A 104 -0.73 34.70 -24.03
CA SER A 104 -0.22 35.67 -25.01
C SER A 104 -0.17 35.04 -26.42
N ASP A 105 -0.11 35.88 -27.46
CA ASP A 105 -0.15 35.39 -28.83
C ASP A 105 1.15 34.67 -29.26
N ASP A 106 2.25 34.97 -28.62
CA ASP A 106 3.58 34.39 -28.82
C ASP A 106 3.89 33.17 -27.93
N MET A 107 2.88 32.71 -27.15
CA MET A 107 3.07 31.63 -26.18
C MET A 107 3.28 30.27 -26.89
N GLU A 108 4.34 29.60 -26.50
CA GLU A 108 4.62 28.19 -26.83
C GLU A 108 4.49 27.36 -25.55
N VAL A 109 3.70 26.29 -25.60
CA VAL A 109 3.50 25.39 -24.48
C VAL A 109 3.96 24.00 -24.87
N THR A 110 4.82 23.40 -24.03
CA THR A 110 5.29 22.03 -24.21
C THR A 110 5.10 21.24 -22.93
N VAL A 111 4.96 19.92 -23.07
CA VAL A 111 4.93 18.99 -21.95
C VAL A 111 6.02 17.94 -22.15
N SER A 112 6.78 17.69 -21.08
CA SER A 112 7.80 16.66 -21.02
C SER A 112 7.38 15.58 -20.04
N VAL A 113 7.35 14.32 -20.46
CA VAL A 113 7.09 13.15 -19.64
C VAL A 113 7.82 11.95 -20.22
N ASP A 114 8.32 11.05 -19.37
CA ASP A 114 9.04 9.84 -19.80
C ASP A 114 10.18 10.15 -20.81
N GLY A 115 10.95 11.22 -20.52
CA GLY A 115 12.04 11.69 -21.39
C GLY A 115 11.62 12.26 -22.74
N LYS A 116 10.34 12.33 -23.06
CA LYS A 116 9.80 12.87 -24.31
C LYS A 116 9.20 14.24 -24.08
N THR A 117 9.47 15.18 -25.01
CA THR A 117 8.89 16.53 -24.99
C THR A 117 8.03 16.72 -26.22
N VAL A 118 6.79 17.12 -26.03
CA VAL A 118 5.83 17.39 -27.12
C VAL A 118 5.27 18.81 -27.02
N PRO A 119 5.12 19.51 -28.14
CA PRO A 119 4.42 20.78 -28.18
C PRO A 119 2.91 20.54 -28.06
N LEU A 120 2.23 21.43 -27.31
CA LEU A 120 0.78 21.46 -27.27
C LEU A 120 0.26 22.47 -28.30
N THR A 121 -0.81 22.10 -29.00
CA THR A 121 -1.47 22.94 -30.00
C THR A 121 -2.46 23.86 -29.32
N ARG A 122 -2.38 25.16 -29.62
CA ARG A 122 -3.31 26.16 -29.09
C ARG A 122 -4.69 26.02 -29.74
N ASN A 123 -5.72 26.01 -28.88
CA ASN A 123 -7.14 26.08 -29.27
C ASN A 123 -7.85 27.12 -28.39
N GLY A 124 -7.88 28.39 -28.84
CA GLY A 124 -8.37 29.49 -28.01
C GLY A 124 -7.47 29.79 -26.80
N SER A 125 -8.00 29.61 -25.60
CA SER A 125 -7.28 29.70 -24.33
C SER A 125 -6.66 28.40 -23.86
N GLU A 126 -6.97 27.29 -24.53
CA GLU A 126 -6.52 25.94 -24.17
C GLU A 126 -5.34 25.51 -25.04
N PHE A 127 -4.50 24.63 -24.51
CA PHE A 127 -3.43 23.99 -25.24
C PHE A 127 -3.60 22.48 -25.11
N THR A 128 -3.71 21.78 -26.23
CA THR A 128 -4.01 20.35 -26.29
C THR A 128 -2.92 19.59 -27.02
N GLY A 129 -2.70 18.37 -26.62
CA GLY A 129 -1.78 17.46 -27.29
C GLY A 129 -1.76 16.10 -26.64
N SER A 130 -1.01 15.19 -27.23
CA SER A 130 -0.82 13.86 -26.66
C SER A 130 0.64 13.42 -26.71
N VAL A 131 1.01 12.55 -25.78
CA VAL A 131 2.34 11.97 -25.67
C VAL A 131 2.23 10.49 -25.31
N ALA A 132 3.04 9.66 -25.99
CA ALA A 132 3.15 8.25 -25.64
C ALA A 132 4.04 8.10 -24.40
N VAL A 133 3.47 7.60 -23.32
CA VAL A 133 4.14 7.31 -22.02
C VAL A 133 4.36 5.81 -21.92
N GLY A 134 5.54 5.38 -21.48
CA GLY A 134 5.83 3.97 -21.27
C GLY A 134 4.87 3.32 -20.28
N LEU A 135 4.45 2.08 -20.56
CA LEU A 135 3.51 1.36 -19.71
C LEU A 135 4.11 1.05 -18.32
N PHE A 136 5.41 0.82 -18.27
CA PHE A 136 6.17 0.46 -17.07
C PHE A 136 7.12 1.58 -16.61
N VAL A 137 6.66 2.84 -16.64
CA VAL A 137 7.45 3.96 -16.11
C VAL A 137 7.56 3.88 -14.60
N ASP A 138 8.74 4.26 -14.10
CA ASP A 138 9.03 4.32 -12.68
C ASP A 138 8.17 5.34 -11.93
N TYR A 139 8.09 5.13 -10.63
CA TYR A 139 7.40 6.00 -9.68
C TYR A 139 7.91 7.44 -9.76
N ASN A 140 7.01 8.39 -9.60
CA ASN A 140 7.30 9.81 -9.41
C ASN A 140 7.65 10.61 -10.68
N GLN A 141 7.26 10.17 -11.87
CA GLN A 141 7.36 11.03 -13.05
C GLN A 141 6.05 11.80 -13.26
N TRP A 142 6.00 13.03 -12.77
CA TRP A 142 4.95 13.97 -13.16
C TRP A 142 5.34 14.66 -14.46
N PRO A 143 4.37 14.90 -15.36
CA PRO A 143 4.64 15.69 -16.56
C PRO A 143 5.14 17.09 -16.20
N LEU A 144 6.22 17.53 -16.84
CA LEU A 144 6.76 18.87 -16.69
C LEU A 144 6.20 19.77 -17.80
N LEU A 145 5.36 20.70 -17.40
CA LEU A 145 4.89 21.78 -18.28
C LEU A 145 5.97 22.84 -18.43
N SER A 146 6.17 23.31 -19.66
CA SER A 146 7.02 24.47 -19.95
C SER A 146 6.22 25.45 -20.81
N ILE A 147 6.15 26.69 -20.34
CA ILE A 147 5.49 27.82 -21.00
C ILE A 147 6.56 28.84 -21.36
N LYS A 148 6.74 29.08 -22.65
CA LYS A 148 7.67 30.07 -23.19
C LYS A 148 6.89 31.23 -23.77
N SER A 149 7.27 32.46 -23.42
CA SER A 149 6.71 33.72 -23.92
C SER A 149 7.83 34.76 -24.09
N ALA A 150 7.48 35.98 -24.49
CA ALA A 150 8.42 37.10 -24.54
C ALA A 150 9.09 37.42 -23.18
N GLU A 151 8.43 37.08 -22.06
CA GLU A 151 8.96 37.26 -20.70
C GLU A 151 9.99 36.19 -20.28
N GLY A 152 10.15 35.11 -21.08
CA GLY A 152 11.03 33.98 -20.80
C GLY A 152 10.28 32.66 -20.69
N THR A 153 10.97 31.66 -20.15
CA THR A 153 10.42 30.30 -19.95
C THR A 153 10.14 30.07 -18.48
N LYS A 154 8.92 29.60 -18.16
CA LYS A 154 8.51 29.14 -16.84
C LYS A 154 8.13 27.67 -16.91
N THR A 155 8.41 26.94 -15.84
CA THR A 155 8.13 25.49 -15.77
C THR A 155 7.38 25.13 -14.49
N GLU A 156 6.53 24.11 -14.59
CA GLU A 156 5.75 23.57 -13.46
C GLU A 156 5.54 22.08 -13.66
N TYR A 157 5.66 21.30 -12.58
CA TYR A 157 5.21 19.91 -12.59
C TYR A 157 3.70 19.83 -12.46
N LEU A 158 3.08 19.04 -13.32
CA LEU A 158 1.63 18.78 -13.29
C LEU A 158 1.36 17.63 -12.33
N ASP A 159 1.41 17.91 -11.02
CA ASP A 159 1.24 16.93 -9.94
C ASP A 159 -0.18 16.31 -9.87
N SER A 160 -1.16 16.95 -10.52
CA SER A 160 -2.50 16.40 -10.71
C SER A 160 -2.58 15.33 -11.82
N VAL A 161 -1.54 15.22 -12.68
CA VAL A 161 -1.47 14.24 -13.77
C VAL A 161 -0.62 13.05 -13.33
N ASP A 162 -1.29 12.08 -12.72
CA ASP A 162 -0.62 10.86 -12.25
C ASP A 162 -0.45 9.85 -13.39
N VAL A 163 0.78 9.63 -13.80
CA VAL A 163 1.18 8.62 -14.80
C VAL A 163 1.93 7.43 -14.17
N SER A 164 1.92 7.33 -12.86
CA SER A 164 2.51 6.19 -12.18
C SER A 164 1.63 4.94 -12.31
N TYR A 165 2.27 3.78 -12.25
CA TYR A 165 1.59 2.47 -12.28
C TYR A 165 0.62 2.28 -13.46
N LEU A 166 0.94 2.81 -14.64
CA LEU A 166 0.07 2.69 -15.82
C LEU A 166 -0.23 1.22 -16.15
N PHE A 167 0.73 0.33 -15.97
CA PHE A 167 0.52 -1.10 -16.16
C PHE A 167 -0.62 -1.65 -15.28
N SER A 168 -0.73 -1.25 -14.02
CA SER A 168 -1.78 -1.75 -13.12
C SER A 168 -3.20 -1.28 -13.50
N ARG A 169 -3.31 -0.23 -14.31
CA ARG A 169 -4.58 0.28 -14.84
C ARG A 169 -5.03 -0.46 -16.11
N HIS A 170 -4.10 -1.18 -16.75
CA HIS A 170 -4.33 -1.83 -18.05
C HIS A 170 -4.16 -3.35 -17.99
N LEU A 171 -3.16 -3.84 -17.26
CA LEU A 171 -2.86 -5.26 -17.18
C LEU A 171 -3.57 -5.94 -16.00
N PRO A 172 -3.92 -7.22 -16.12
CA PRO A 172 -4.40 -7.98 -14.97
C PRO A 172 -3.26 -8.15 -13.96
N SER A 173 -3.59 -8.32 -12.69
CA SER A 173 -2.63 -8.62 -11.63
C SER A 173 -2.73 -10.06 -11.18
N LEU A 174 -1.59 -10.67 -10.91
CA LEU A 174 -1.44 -12.03 -10.39
C LEU A 174 -0.99 -11.98 -8.93
N TYR A 175 -1.68 -12.72 -8.09
CA TYR A 175 -1.30 -12.94 -6.71
C TYR A 175 -1.28 -14.44 -6.42
N ALA A 176 -0.25 -14.93 -5.73
CA ALA A 176 -0.21 -16.27 -5.20
C ALA A 176 0.31 -16.24 -3.77
N ASP A 177 -0.26 -17.08 -2.92
CA ASP A 177 0.10 -17.20 -1.52
C ASP A 177 0.03 -18.65 -1.06
N MET A 178 0.85 -18.96 -0.06
CA MET A 178 0.86 -20.27 0.55
C MET A 178 0.97 -20.13 2.07
N SER A 179 -0.13 -20.46 2.76
CA SER A 179 -0.14 -20.56 4.22
C SER A 179 0.31 -21.96 4.62
N ALA A 180 1.60 -22.10 4.92
CA ALA A 180 2.26 -23.37 5.07
C ALA A 180 2.50 -23.78 6.53
N SER A 181 2.44 -25.09 6.78
CA SER A 181 3.08 -25.77 7.90
C SER A 181 4.14 -26.69 7.32
N SER A 182 5.39 -26.48 7.72
CA SER A 182 6.51 -27.28 7.20
C SER A 182 7.22 -28.06 8.30
N THR A 183 7.76 -29.22 7.95
CA THR A 183 8.56 -30.05 8.87
C THR A 183 9.71 -30.65 8.10
N LEU A 184 10.95 -30.35 8.53
CA LEU A 184 12.15 -30.98 8.00
C LEU A 184 12.55 -32.18 8.86
N LYS A 185 12.67 -33.35 8.25
CA LYS A 185 13.12 -34.56 8.93
C LYS A 185 13.96 -35.43 8.00
N ASN A 186 15.18 -35.75 8.44
CA ASN A 186 16.13 -36.60 7.70
C ASN A 186 16.39 -36.12 6.25
N GLY A 187 16.60 -34.81 6.06
CA GLY A 187 16.83 -34.23 4.73
C GLY A 187 15.57 -34.17 3.85
N LYS A 188 14.38 -34.32 4.45
CA LYS A 188 13.11 -34.30 3.75
C LYS A 188 12.21 -33.20 4.31
N LEU A 189 11.94 -32.18 3.53
CA LEU A 189 10.98 -31.13 3.85
C LEU A 189 9.58 -31.64 3.49
N GLN A 190 8.71 -31.75 4.47
CA GLN A 190 7.28 -32.01 4.27
C GLN A 190 6.54 -30.69 4.36
N VAL A 191 5.78 -30.36 3.33
CA VAL A 191 4.96 -29.15 3.23
C VAL A 191 3.49 -29.57 3.24
N ASP A 192 2.72 -28.98 4.15
CA ASP A 192 1.26 -29.08 4.20
C ASP A 192 0.71 -27.65 4.26
N ALA A 193 0.11 -27.17 3.19
CA ALA A 193 -0.23 -25.77 3.03
C ALA A 193 -1.58 -25.55 2.35
N GLY A 194 -2.26 -24.48 2.75
CA GLY A 194 -3.30 -23.87 1.93
C GLY A 194 -2.63 -23.06 0.82
N PHE A 195 -2.83 -23.43 -0.43
CA PHE A 195 -2.33 -22.72 -1.60
C PHE A 195 -3.44 -21.94 -2.28
N SER A 196 -3.20 -20.67 -2.56
CA SER A 196 -4.15 -19.79 -3.24
C SER A 196 -3.53 -19.06 -4.42
N VAL A 197 -4.31 -18.90 -5.49
CA VAL A 197 -3.99 -18.07 -6.66
C VAL A 197 -5.18 -17.17 -6.94
N GLU A 198 -4.93 -15.87 -7.02
CA GLU A 198 -5.93 -14.89 -7.43
C GLU A 198 -5.46 -14.15 -8.68
N SER A 199 -6.37 -13.99 -9.63
CA SER A 199 -6.18 -13.12 -10.78
C SER A 199 -7.24 -12.03 -10.80
N LYS A 200 -6.79 -10.77 -10.92
CA LYS A 200 -7.70 -9.63 -10.96
C LYS A 200 -7.53 -8.88 -12.27
N PRO A 201 -8.61 -8.67 -13.05
CA PRO A 201 -8.53 -7.80 -14.22
C PRO A 201 -8.23 -6.37 -13.76
N ALA A 202 -7.56 -5.56 -14.59
CA ALA A 202 -7.26 -4.16 -14.30
C ALA A 202 -8.53 -3.35 -13.99
N ASN A 203 -9.61 -3.65 -14.70
CA ASN A 203 -10.95 -3.11 -14.47
C ASN A 203 -12.01 -4.08 -15.01
N SER A 204 -13.28 -3.87 -14.67
CA SER A 204 -14.38 -4.77 -15.03
C SER A 204 -14.61 -4.90 -16.55
N ASN A 205 -14.10 -3.97 -17.36
CA ASN A 205 -14.28 -3.95 -18.82
C ASN A 205 -12.97 -4.23 -19.56
N SER A 206 -11.88 -4.55 -18.85
CA SER A 206 -10.60 -4.82 -19.50
C SER A 206 -10.71 -6.05 -20.40
N PRO A 207 -10.31 -5.97 -21.68
CA PRO A 207 -10.25 -7.12 -22.56
C PRO A 207 -9.01 -8.00 -22.26
N ILE A 208 -8.07 -7.49 -21.45
CA ILE A 208 -6.82 -8.15 -21.14
C ILE A 208 -7.03 -9.06 -19.94
N THR A 209 -6.82 -10.35 -20.14
CA THR A 209 -7.00 -11.41 -19.14
C THR A 209 -5.88 -12.44 -19.24
N PHE A 210 -5.70 -13.24 -18.22
CA PHE A 210 -4.75 -14.36 -18.28
C PHE A 210 -5.26 -15.51 -19.16
N VAL A 211 -4.37 -16.02 -19.98
CA VAL A 211 -4.63 -17.16 -20.87
C VAL A 211 -4.11 -18.50 -20.33
N SER A 212 -3.11 -18.44 -19.42
CA SER A 212 -2.58 -19.65 -18.77
C SER A 212 -2.09 -19.37 -17.37
N PHE A 213 -2.06 -20.41 -16.53
CA PHE A 213 -1.50 -20.41 -15.19
C PHE A 213 -0.67 -21.68 -14.99
N THR A 214 0.56 -21.53 -14.55
CA THR A 214 1.49 -22.63 -14.32
C THR A 214 2.09 -22.51 -12.92
N LEU A 215 1.95 -23.56 -12.12
CA LEU A 215 2.65 -23.68 -10.83
C LEU A 215 4.03 -24.30 -11.08
N ILE A 216 5.06 -23.64 -10.57
CA ILE A 216 6.46 -24.05 -10.68
C ILE A 216 7.03 -24.34 -9.28
N GLU A 217 7.78 -25.42 -9.19
CA GLU A 217 8.59 -25.76 -8.03
C GLU A 217 10.05 -25.81 -8.45
N GLU A 218 10.90 -25.12 -7.71
CA GLU A 218 12.32 -24.89 -8.05
C GLU A 218 13.17 -25.13 -6.81
N ILE A 219 14.26 -25.90 -6.95
CA ILE A 219 15.30 -26.04 -5.92
C ILE A 219 16.61 -25.49 -6.48
N ASN A 220 17.22 -24.55 -5.76
CA ASN A 220 18.50 -23.92 -6.13
C ASN A 220 18.54 -23.35 -7.57
N GLY A 221 17.42 -22.80 -8.04
CA GLY A 221 17.30 -22.27 -9.40
C GLY A 221 17.02 -23.33 -10.48
N GLU A 222 16.89 -24.63 -10.11
CA GLU A 222 16.53 -25.69 -11.03
C GLU A 222 15.05 -26.06 -10.88
N GLU A 223 14.29 -25.99 -11.98
CA GLU A 223 12.89 -26.39 -12.02
C GLU A 223 12.79 -27.89 -11.81
N ILE A 224 12.12 -28.31 -10.74
CA ILE A 224 11.91 -29.72 -10.40
C ILE A 224 10.51 -30.22 -10.75
N SER A 225 9.55 -29.30 -10.89
CA SER A 225 8.16 -29.62 -11.24
C SER A 225 7.47 -28.43 -11.90
N ARG A 226 6.61 -28.77 -12.87
CA ARG A 226 5.75 -27.83 -13.59
C ARG A 226 4.34 -28.42 -13.71
N SER A 227 3.34 -27.67 -13.32
CA SER A 227 1.93 -28.10 -13.35
C SER A 227 1.06 -27.03 -13.97
N ASP A 228 0.33 -27.36 -15.04
CA ASP A 228 -0.70 -26.47 -15.58
C ASP A 228 -1.91 -26.50 -14.65
N ILE A 229 -2.29 -25.34 -14.14
CA ILE A 229 -3.44 -25.13 -13.25
C ILE A 229 -4.48 -24.20 -13.87
N THR A 230 -4.41 -23.98 -15.17
CA THR A 230 -5.27 -23.02 -15.90
C THR A 230 -6.74 -23.32 -15.74
N ASP A 231 -7.11 -24.58 -15.92
CA ASP A 231 -8.49 -25.03 -15.83
C ASP A 231 -9.07 -24.92 -14.42
N GLU A 232 -8.25 -25.17 -13.40
CA GLU A 232 -8.63 -25.07 -11.99
C GLU A 232 -8.89 -23.62 -11.59
N VAL A 233 -7.99 -22.70 -11.98
CA VAL A 233 -8.14 -21.25 -11.72
C VAL A 233 -9.39 -20.72 -12.41
N ARG A 234 -9.61 -21.06 -13.69
CA ARG A 234 -10.78 -20.59 -14.45
C ARG A 234 -12.10 -21.11 -13.89
N LYS A 235 -12.17 -22.39 -13.50
CA LYS A 235 -13.38 -23.01 -12.91
C LYS A 235 -13.76 -22.37 -11.58
N SER A 236 -12.79 -21.87 -10.83
CA SER A 236 -13.00 -21.22 -9.53
C SER A 236 -13.26 -19.70 -9.62
N GLY A 237 -13.47 -19.16 -10.83
CA GLY A 237 -13.82 -17.74 -11.01
C GLY A 237 -12.65 -16.79 -10.69
N ASN A 238 -11.43 -17.16 -11.08
CA ASN A 238 -10.19 -16.40 -10.90
C ASN A 238 -9.68 -16.31 -9.44
N SER A 239 -10.22 -17.14 -8.53
CA SER A 239 -9.71 -17.30 -7.17
C SER A 239 -9.66 -18.80 -6.84
N TYR A 240 -8.52 -19.42 -7.07
CA TYR A 240 -8.27 -20.84 -6.86
C TYR A 240 -7.66 -21.08 -5.49
N ASN A 241 -8.27 -21.98 -4.71
CA ASN A 241 -7.79 -22.36 -3.39
C ASN A 241 -7.77 -23.90 -3.30
N THR A 242 -6.66 -24.45 -2.84
CA THR A 242 -6.50 -25.90 -2.67
C THR A 242 -5.56 -26.24 -1.53
N GLN A 243 -5.61 -27.50 -1.07
CA GLN A 243 -4.61 -28.05 -0.18
C GLN A 243 -3.41 -28.50 -1.02
N TYR A 244 -2.20 -28.07 -0.61
CA TYR A 244 -0.94 -28.45 -1.22
C TYR A 244 -0.15 -29.30 -0.23
N ILE A 245 0.05 -30.58 -0.56
CA ILE A 245 0.79 -31.52 0.29
C ILE A 245 1.88 -32.18 -0.56
N LYS A 246 3.14 -31.85 -0.27
CA LYS A 246 4.30 -32.41 -0.96
C LYS A 246 5.49 -32.63 -0.05
N SER A 247 6.45 -33.45 -0.52
CA SER A 247 7.72 -33.67 0.15
C SER A 247 8.86 -33.45 -0.82
N PHE A 248 9.88 -32.75 -0.36
CA PHE A 248 11.07 -32.39 -1.13
C PHE A 248 12.33 -32.93 -0.43
N GLU A 249 13.24 -33.51 -1.21
CA GLU A 249 14.59 -33.81 -0.71
C GLU A 249 15.38 -32.50 -0.67
N MET A 250 15.85 -32.11 0.51
CA MET A 250 16.60 -30.86 0.70
C MET A 250 17.88 -31.15 1.50
N SER A 251 18.98 -30.63 0.98
CA SER A 251 20.28 -30.58 1.67
C SER A 251 20.44 -29.26 2.41
N GLN A 252 21.48 -29.15 3.22
CA GLN A 252 21.87 -27.90 3.85
C GLN A 252 22.09 -26.81 2.80
N GLU A 253 21.61 -25.60 3.08
CA GLU A 253 21.63 -24.43 2.21
C GLU A 253 20.75 -24.51 0.95
N ASP A 254 20.02 -25.62 0.75
CA ASP A 254 19.07 -25.67 -0.36
C ASP A 254 17.93 -24.67 -0.18
N GLU A 255 17.56 -24.05 -1.30
CA GLU A 255 16.45 -23.11 -1.43
C GLU A 255 15.32 -23.75 -2.24
N LEU A 256 14.13 -23.85 -1.66
CA LEU A 256 12.92 -24.24 -2.37
C LEU A 256 12.06 -23.01 -2.63
N LYS A 257 11.74 -22.75 -3.89
CA LYS A 257 10.82 -21.71 -4.32
C LYS A 257 9.59 -22.34 -4.98
N ILE A 258 8.41 -21.87 -4.60
CA ILE A 258 7.15 -22.21 -5.25
C ILE A 258 6.54 -20.91 -5.75
N TYR A 259 6.29 -20.86 -7.06
CA TYR A 259 5.75 -19.66 -7.69
C TYR A 259 4.77 -19.99 -8.81
N VAL A 260 3.96 -19.02 -9.17
CA VAL A 260 3.02 -19.11 -10.28
C VAL A 260 3.48 -18.21 -11.41
N ILE A 261 3.46 -18.77 -12.62
CA ILE A 261 3.60 -18.00 -13.86
C ILE A 261 2.22 -17.95 -14.52
N ALA A 262 1.82 -16.76 -14.98
CA ALA A 262 0.64 -16.58 -15.82
C ALA A 262 1.00 -15.77 -17.06
N GLU A 263 0.46 -16.13 -18.20
CA GLU A 263 0.57 -15.39 -19.45
C GLU A 263 -0.75 -14.65 -19.70
N ASP A 264 -0.68 -13.37 -20.07
CA ASP A 264 -1.85 -12.61 -20.44
C ASP A 264 -2.12 -12.61 -21.96
N THR A 265 -3.26 -12.07 -22.39
CA THR A 265 -3.66 -12.00 -23.80
C THR A 265 -2.75 -11.16 -24.68
N LEU A 266 -1.88 -10.32 -24.10
CA LEU A 266 -0.86 -9.54 -24.81
C LEU A 266 0.49 -10.28 -24.90
N GLY A 267 0.63 -11.43 -24.21
CA GLY A 267 1.86 -12.20 -24.16
C GLY A 267 2.86 -11.71 -23.11
N TYR A 268 2.44 -10.87 -22.17
CA TYR A 268 3.26 -10.60 -20.98
C TYR A 268 3.23 -11.80 -20.03
N ILE A 269 4.37 -12.06 -19.43
CA ILE A 269 4.56 -13.13 -18.46
C ILE A 269 4.62 -12.53 -17.06
N HIS A 270 3.63 -12.86 -16.28
CA HIS A 270 3.51 -12.48 -14.87
C HIS A 270 4.03 -13.62 -14.00
N LYS A 271 4.92 -13.30 -13.06
CA LYS A 271 5.48 -14.28 -12.13
C LYS A 271 5.29 -13.78 -10.70
N THR A 272 4.72 -14.62 -9.83
CA THR A 272 4.55 -14.29 -8.40
C THR A 272 5.02 -15.45 -7.53
N LEU A 273 5.77 -15.13 -6.47
CA LEU A 273 6.26 -16.09 -5.49
C LEU A 273 5.15 -16.40 -4.50
N ALA A 274 4.76 -17.68 -4.40
CA ALA A 274 3.79 -18.13 -3.42
C ALA A 274 4.46 -18.42 -2.07
N HIS A 275 5.65 -19.04 -2.09
CA HIS A 275 6.40 -19.32 -0.87
C HIS A 275 7.87 -19.65 -1.16
N PHE A 276 8.71 -19.48 -0.13
CA PHE A 276 10.13 -19.70 -0.17
C PHE A 276 10.61 -20.36 1.14
N TRP A 277 11.43 -21.41 1.04
CA TRP A 277 12.08 -22.06 2.16
C TRP A 277 13.58 -22.15 1.94
N VAL A 278 14.35 -21.91 2.99
CA VAL A 278 15.80 -22.12 3.03
C VAL A 278 16.15 -23.02 4.20
N GLN A 279 16.92 -24.05 3.95
CA GLN A 279 17.48 -24.88 5.02
C GLN A 279 18.79 -24.26 5.51
N SER A 280 18.81 -23.71 6.72
CA SER A 280 19.99 -23.13 7.33
C SER A 280 21.00 -24.18 7.84
N GLU A 281 22.24 -23.74 8.12
CA GLU A 281 23.33 -24.61 8.61
C GLU A 281 23.01 -25.37 9.90
N ASP A 282 22.21 -24.82 10.78
CA ASP A 282 21.78 -25.45 12.05
C ASP A 282 20.60 -26.42 11.88
N GLY A 283 20.15 -26.63 10.63
CA GLY A 283 19.03 -27.52 10.30
C GLY A 283 17.66 -26.89 10.52
N ALA A 284 17.59 -25.60 10.89
CA ALA A 284 16.34 -24.88 10.93
C ALA A 284 15.87 -24.54 9.48
N VAL A 285 14.57 -24.41 9.30
CA VAL A 285 13.99 -23.94 8.02
C VAL A 285 13.53 -22.52 8.21
N ALA A 286 14.13 -21.58 7.47
CA ALA A 286 13.63 -20.24 7.37
C ALA A 286 12.55 -20.20 6.28
N GLU A 287 11.47 -19.52 6.55
CA GLU A 287 10.34 -19.32 5.65
C GLU A 287 10.19 -17.82 5.37
N ALA A 288 9.92 -17.47 4.13
CA ALA A 288 9.59 -16.10 3.76
C ALA A 288 8.49 -16.11 2.69
N VAL A 289 7.58 -15.16 2.83
CA VAL A 289 6.57 -14.85 1.80
C VAL A 289 6.85 -13.43 1.32
N PHE A 290 7.34 -13.30 0.11
CA PHE A 290 7.58 -12.00 -0.50
C PHE A 290 6.73 -11.91 -1.77
N GLY A 291 5.52 -11.38 -1.59
CA GLY A 291 4.57 -11.22 -2.68
C GLY A 291 4.88 -9.97 -3.51
N GLY A 292 5.88 -10.05 -4.38
CA GLY A 292 6.06 -9.09 -5.45
C GLY A 292 5.72 -9.75 -6.78
N GLU A 293 4.96 -9.09 -7.65
CA GLU A 293 4.74 -9.51 -9.01
C GLU A 293 5.92 -9.06 -9.87
N LEU A 294 6.48 -9.95 -10.67
CA LEU A 294 7.43 -9.64 -11.74
C LEU A 294 6.71 -9.75 -13.06
N ILE A 295 6.90 -8.79 -13.96
CA ILE A 295 6.32 -8.82 -15.31
C ILE A 295 7.45 -8.80 -16.33
N TYR A 296 7.41 -9.76 -17.26
CA TYR A 296 8.37 -9.91 -18.34
C TYR A 296 7.68 -9.75 -19.69
N ASP A 297 8.43 -9.31 -20.68
CA ASP A 297 7.99 -9.43 -22.06
C ASP A 297 8.13 -10.88 -22.58
N LYS A 298 7.62 -11.14 -23.78
CA LYS A 298 7.72 -12.45 -24.46
C LYS A 298 9.15 -12.90 -24.74
N ASP A 299 10.11 -11.99 -24.71
CA ASP A 299 11.53 -12.26 -24.95
C ASP A 299 12.27 -12.53 -23.62
N GLY A 300 11.58 -12.47 -22.48
CA GLY A 300 12.10 -12.74 -21.14
C GLY A 300 12.80 -11.53 -20.50
N ASN A 301 12.65 -10.31 -21.04
CA ASN A 301 13.18 -9.11 -20.43
C ASN A 301 12.25 -8.68 -19.28
N LEU A 302 12.83 -8.38 -18.11
CA LEU A 302 12.07 -7.86 -16.98
C LEU A 302 11.60 -6.43 -17.26
N LEU A 303 10.31 -6.19 -17.14
CA LEU A 303 9.64 -4.90 -17.35
C LEU A 303 9.24 -4.25 -16.03
N TYR A 304 8.87 -5.05 -15.02
CA TYR A 304 8.42 -4.56 -13.73
C TYR A 304 8.80 -5.52 -12.61
N GLY A 305 9.07 -4.96 -11.43
CA GLY A 305 9.40 -5.67 -10.19
C GLY A 305 10.91 -5.80 -9.95
N GLU A 306 11.28 -6.22 -8.76
CA GLU A 306 12.67 -6.35 -8.30
C GLU A 306 13.00 -7.82 -8.07
N LYS A 307 13.96 -8.35 -8.83
CA LYS A 307 14.40 -9.74 -8.70
C LYS A 307 15.04 -10.05 -7.35
N GLU A 308 15.71 -9.06 -6.75
CA GLU A 308 16.39 -9.18 -5.46
C GLU A 308 15.45 -9.55 -4.31
N LEU A 309 14.15 -9.26 -4.44
CA LEU A 309 13.13 -9.66 -3.46
C LEU A 309 12.77 -11.15 -3.52
N TRP A 310 13.35 -11.88 -4.48
CA TRP A 310 13.07 -13.30 -4.71
C TRP A 310 14.21 -14.23 -4.23
N GLY A 311 15.20 -13.66 -3.48
CA GLY A 311 16.35 -14.40 -2.92
C GLY A 311 17.46 -14.66 -3.94
#